data_b043bbdcdd18773b00fe90fac2a9523f
#
_entry.id   b043bbdcdd18773b00fe90fac2a9523f
#
_cell.length_a   1.000
_cell.length_b   1.000
_cell.length_c   1.000
_cell.angle_alpha   90.00
_cell.angle_beta   90.00
_cell.angle_gamma   90.00
#
_symmetry.space_group_name_H-M   'P 1'
#
loop_
_entity.id
_entity.type
_entity.pdbx_description
1 polymer ?
#
loop_
_entity_poly.entity_id
_entity_poly.type
_entity_poly.pdbx_seq_one_letter_code
_entity_poly.pdbx_strand_id
1 'polypeptide(L)'
;MQRWFCLGLVFLLAGLSGAQAQGRMSDKDVQRLMQNLKDDAPPFRQSFTNALKNSSIRKTTREKDARALVDTFAKQTDQTLDMFKHGKKADDGVKELVHTAAQIDPLVYSLQLNTQTTGQWEKVRGELHQLAQAYGVPEPYLAPQVSAAESTRGTCLNAVGIERSRQLVNECLQVSPSTHPPCNAQNACSMIVDEIKRGCGLIREGAPGFCSEYR
;
A
#
# COMPACT_ATOMS: atom_id res chain seq x y z
N MET A 1 -38.69 -69.07 5.28
CA MET A 1 -37.30 -68.73 5.13
C MET A 1 -37.22 -67.47 4.28
N GLN A 2 -37.13 -66.30 4.93
CA GLN A 2 -37.20 -64.97 4.26
C GLN A 2 -35.94 -64.24 4.63
N ARG A 3 -35.01 -64.07 3.66
CA ARG A 3 -33.75 -63.36 3.81
C ARG A 3 -33.98 -61.87 3.48
N TRP A 4 -33.83 -61.02 4.48
CA TRP A 4 -33.86 -59.57 4.31
C TRP A 4 -32.46 -59.08 3.94
N PHE A 5 -32.36 -58.47 2.76
CA PHE A 5 -31.17 -57.71 2.34
C PHE A 5 -31.33 -56.25 2.76
N CYS A 6 -30.53 -55.82 3.71
CA CYS A 6 -30.34 -54.40 4.00
C CYS A 6 -29.37 -53.79 3.01
N LEU A 7 -29.87 -52.97 2.06
CA LEU A 7 -29.04 -52.12 1.23
C LEU A 7 -28.67 -50.87 2.04
N GLY A 8 -27.41 -50.78 2.44
CA GLY A 8 -26.80 -49.59 3.01
C GLY A 8 -26.53 -48.53 1.92
N LEU A 9 -27.25 -47.42 1.98
CA LEU A 9 -27.05 -46.28 1.10
C LEU A 9 -25.91 -45.42 1.68
N VAL A 10 -24.69 -45.55 1.10
CA VAL A 10 -23.56 -44.69 1.44
C VAL A 10 -23.69 -43.40 0.67
N PHE A 11 -24.08 -42.31 1.38
CA PHE A 11 -24.02 -40.96 0.83
C PHE A 11 -22.55 -40.49 0.82
N LEU A 12 -21.92 -40.52 -0.34
CA LEU A 12 -20.67 -39.84 -0.61
C LEU A 12 -20.98 -38.35 -0.76
N LEU A 13 -20.74 -37.57 0.32
CA LEU A 13 -20.66 -36.12 0.26
C LEU A 13 -19.35 -35.74 -0.44
N ALA A 14 -19.41 -35.59 -1.76
CA ALA A 14 -18.37 -34.95 -2.52
C ALA A 14 -18.36 -33.45 -2.12
N GLY A 15 -17.45 -33.09 -1.24
CA GLY A 15 -17.14 -31.69 -0.92
C GLY A 15 -16.62 -31.01 -2.18
N LEU A 16 -17.48 -30.21 -2.81
CA LEU A 16 -17.09 -29.23 -3.82
C LEU A 16 -16.28 -28.13 -3.13
N SER A 17 -14.96 -28.34 -2.98
CA SER A 17 -14.03 -27.27 -2.71
C SER A 17 -14.05 -26.38 -3.95
N GLY A 18 -14.91 -25.38 -3.95
CA GLY A 18 -14.88 -24.28 -4.91
C GLY A 18 -13.58 -23.52 -4.73
N ALA A 19 -12.53 -23.93 -5.42
CA ALA A 19 -11.41 -23.05 -5.69
C ALA A 19 -12.01 -21.86 -6.44
N GLN A 20 -12.19 -20.73 -5.73
CA GLN A 20 -12.49 -19.46 -6.38
C GLN A 20 -11.29 -19.19 -7.28
N ALA A 21 -11.43 -19.48 -8.56
CA ALA A 21 -10.54 -18.94 -9.57
C ALA A 21 -10.69 -17.40 -9.45
N GLN A 22 -9.73 -16.75 -8.82
CA GLN A 22 -9.57 -15.31 -8.94
C GLN A 22 -9.43 -15.03 -10.42
N GLY A 23 -10.53 -14.53 -11.01
CA GLY A 23 -10.63 -14.34 -12.44
C GLY A 23 -9.50 -13.42 -12.90
N ARG A 24 -8.65 -13.92 -13.78
CA ARG A 24 -7.58 -13.13 -14.42
C ARG A 24 -8.22 -11.88 -15.02
N MET A 25 -7.66 -10.70 -14.71
CA MET A 25 -8.16 -9.44 -15.25
C MET A 25 -8.22 -9.50 -16.79
N SER A 26 -9.28 -8.95 -17.38
CA SER A 26 -9.40 -8.96 -18.84
C SER A 26 -8.38 -8.02 -19.47
N ASP A 27 -7.96 -8.30 -20.72
CA ASP A 27 -7.04 -7.43 -21.47
C ASP A 27 -7.58 -6.00 -21.60
N LYS A 28 -8.90 -5.84 -21.70
CA LYS A 28 -9.58 -4.53 -21.73
C LYS A 28 -9.39 -3.79 -20.40
N ASP A 29 -9.49 -4.46 -19.28
CA ASP A 29 -9.31 -3.86 -17.96
C ASP A 29 -7.84 -3.53 -17.69
N VAL A 30 -6.93 -4.40 -18.11
CA VAL A 30 -5.48 -4.15 -18.08
C VAL A 30 -5.13 -2.91 -18.91
N GLN A 31 -5.63 -2.83 -20.14
CA GLN A 31 -5.41 -1.66 -20.99
C GLN A 31 -5.94 -0.38 -20.37
N ARG A 32 -7.12 -0.43 -19.73
CA ARG A 32 -7.70 0.71 -19.02
C ARG A 32 -6.83 1.16 -17.84
N LEU A 33 -6.30 0.22 -17.04
CA LEU A 33 -5.37 0.55 -15.95
C LEU A 33 -4.09 1.20 -16.46
N MET A 34 -3.50 0.66 -17.52
CA MET A 34 -2.31 1.26 -18.14
C MET A 34 -2.60 2.66 -18.70
N GLN A 35 -3.79 2.87 -19.26
CA GLN A 35 -4.22 4.19 -19.75
C GLN A 35 -4.38 5.16 -18.57
N ASN A 36 -5.01 4.75 -17.48
CA ASN A 36 -5.15 5.57 -16.28
C ASN A 36 -3.79 5.98 -15.73
N LEU A 37 -2.86 5.02 -15.55
CA LEU A 37 -1.49 5.30 -15.10
C LEU A 37 -0.78 6.32 -15.99
N LYS A 38 -0.91 6.18 -17.32
CA LYS A 38 -0.37 7.13 -18.28
C LYS A 38 -0.96 8.54 -18.08
N ASP A 39 -2.26 8.65 -17.82
CA ASP A 39 -2.96 9.92 -17.68
C ASP A 39 -2.71 10.57 -16.31
N ASP A 40 -2.48 9.78 -15.26
CA ASP A 40 -2.27 10.25 -13.88
C ASP A 40 -0.79 10.51 -13.51
N ALA A 41 0.16 9.88 -14.19
CA ALA A 41 1.58 10.08 -13.94
C ALA A 41 2.07 11.53 -14.24
N PRO A 42 1.65 12.23 -15.33
CA PRO A 42 2.07 13.60 -15.58
C PRO A 42 1.58 14.62 -14.54
N PRO A 43 0.29 14.63 -14.10
CA PRO A 43 -0.16 15.49 -13.00
C PRO A 43 0.60 15.23 -11.70
N PHE A 44 0.83 13.97 -11.34
CA PHE A 44 1.65 13.61 -10.17
C PHE A 44 3.08 14.15 -10.32
N ARG A 45 3.75 13.91 -11.44
CA ARG A 45 5.09 14.43 -11.72
C ARG A 45 5.18 15.94 -11.56
N GLN A 46 4.20 16.67 -12.08
CA GLN A 46 4.15 18.14 -11.99
C GLN A 46 4.00 18.59 -10.53
N SER A 47 3.06 17.99 -9.81
CA SER A 47 2.81 18.28 -8.39
C SER A 47 4.02 17.96 -7.53
N PHE A 48 4.62 16.77 -7.70
CA PHE A 48 5.83 16.34 -7.00
C PHE A 48 6.99 17.31 -7.25
N THR A 49 7.25 17.65 -8.52
CA THR A 49 8.30 18.59 -8.90
C THR A 49 8.11 19.97 -8.28
N ASN A 50 6.85 20.44 -8.16
CA ASN A 50 6.55 21.71 -7.51
C ASN A 50 6.72 21.62 -5.99
N ALA A 51 6.29 20.52 -5.37
CA ALA A 51 6.43 20.30 -3.93
C ALA A 51 7.91 20.25 -3.50
N LEU A 52 8.79 19.68 -4.34
CA LEU A 52 10.24 19.65 -4.07
C LEU A 52 10.86 21.04 -3.91
N LYS A 53 10.31 22.09 -4.53
CA LYS A 53 10.80 23.47 -4.38
C LYS A 53 10.73 23.98 -2.93
N ASN A 54 9.87 23.37 -2.11
CA ASN A 54 9.67 23.73 -0.70
C ASN A 54 10.11 22.62 0.26
N SER A 55 10.76 21.57 -0.25
CA SER A 55 11.22 20.43 0.55
C SER A 55 12.61 20.68 1.17
N SER A 56 12.96 19.81 2.12
CA SER A 56 14.27 19.82 2.79
C SER A 56 15.44 19.48 1.86
N ILE A 57 15.16 18.89 0.68
CA ILE A 57 16.19 18.52 -0.32
C ILE A 57 16.34 19.54 -1.44
N ARG A 58 15.68 20.70 -1.33
CA ARG A 58 15.73 21.76 -2.34
C ARG A 58 17.18 22.16 -2.67
N LYS A 59 17.48 22.35 -3.95
CA LYS A 59 18.79 22.71 -4.50
C LYS A 59 19.93 21.72 -4.21
N THR A 60 19.61 20.49 -3.85
CA THR A 60 20.59 19.41 -3.66
C THR A 60 20.62 18.45 -4.85
N THR A 61 21.64 17.59 -4.91
CA THR A 61 21.70 16.47 -5.87
C THR A 61 20.51 15.55 -5.71
N ARG A 62 20.08 15.30 -4.44
CA ARG A 62 18.92 14.48 -4.14
C ARG A 62 17.62 15.04 -4.74
N GLU A 63 17.45 16.35 -4.85
CA GLU A 63 16.32 16.94 -5.57
C GLU A 63 16.37 16.58 -7.07
N LYS A 64 17.54 16.67 -7.69
CA LYS A 64 17.72 16.32 -9.11
C LYS A 64 17.41 14.84 -9.37
N ASP A 65 17.90 13.98 -8.50
CA ASP A 65 17.66 12.53 -8.60
C ASP A 65 16.18 12.19 -8.42
N ALA A 66 15.52 12.82 -7.45
CA ALA A 66 14.07 12.65 -7.23
C ALA A 66 13.25 13.11 -8.44
N ARG A 67 13.62 14.22 -9.09
CA ARG A 67 12.98 14.69 -10.34
C ARG A 67 13.18 13.70 -11.47
N ALA A 68 14.42 13.24 -11.69
CA ALA A 68 14.73 12.27 -12.72
C ALA A 68 13.96 10.96 -12.53
N LEU A 69 13.75 10.55 -11.29
CA LEU A 69 13.01 9.34 -10.96
C LEU A 69 11.52 9.44 -11.37
N VAL A 70 10.83 10.55 -11.05
CA VAL A 70 9.43 10.71 -11.46
C VAL A 70 9.29 10.99 -12.96
N ASP A 71 10.30 11.60 -13.61
CA ASP A 71 10.35 11.72 -15.06
C ASP A 71 10.49 10.35 -15.74
N THR A 72 11.32 9.47 -15.17
CA THR A 72 11.49 8.09 -15.62
C THR A 72 10.20 7.32 -15.48
N PHE A 73 9.54 7.40 -14.31
CA PHE A 73 8.26 6.74 -14.07
C PHE A 73 7.20 7.14 -15.11
N ALA A 74 7.04 8.45 -15.35
CA ALA A 74 6.07 8.93 -16.35
C ALA A 74 6.37 8.43 -17.79
N LYS A 75 7.64 8.30 -18.17
CA LYS A 75 8.02 7.69 -19.46
C LYS A 75 7.73 6.19 -19.50
N GLN A 76 7.97 5.50 -18.41
CA GLN A 76 7.71 4.06 -18.31
C GLN A 76 6.21 3.74 -18.44
N THR A 77 5.30 4.59 -17.93
CA THR A 77 3.85 4.40 -18.12
C THR A 77 3.46 4.44 -19.60
N ASP A 78 3.98 5.41 -20.35
CA ASP A 78 3.78 5.51 -21.79
C ASP A 78 4.31 4.27 -22.53
N GLN A 79 5.54 3.90 -22.25
CA GLN A 79 6.21 2.77 -22.91
C GLN A 79 5.51 1.43 -22.63
N THR A 80 5.06 1.21 -21.39
CA THR A 80 4.37 -0.03 -21.01
C THR A 80 3.02 -0.15 -21.72
N LEU A 81 2.26 0.95 -21.81
CA LEU A 81 1.00 0.98 -22.56
C LEU A 81 1.24 0.76 -24.07
N ASP A 82 2.29 1.36 -24.64
CA ASP A 82 2.65 1.18 -26.05
C ASP A 82 3.02 -0.29 -26.34
N MET A 83 3.84 -0.90 -25.50
CA MET A 83 4.17 -2.32 -25.60
C MET A 83 2.91 -3.19 -25.58
N PHE A 84 1.99 -2.94 -24.66
CA PHE A 84 0.74 -3.68 -24.56
C PHE A 84 -0.11 -3.54 -25.84
N LYS A 85 -0.31 -2.30 -26.33
CA LYS A 85 -1.12 -2.03 -27.53
C LYS A 85 -0.57 -2.70 -28.80
N HIS A 86 0.74 -2.89 -28.88
CA HIS A 86 1.40 -3.55 -29.99
C HIS A 86 1.61 -5.07 -29.80
N GLY A 87 0.92 -5.69 -28.84
CA GLY A 87 1.01 -7.12 -28.57
C GLY A 87 2.39 -7.59 -28.09
N LYS A 88 3.23 -6.68 -27.62
CA LYS A 88 4.53 -7.00 -27.01
C LYS A 88 4.31 -7.41 -25.55
N LYS A 89 5.27 -8.20 -25.03
CA LYS A 89 5.24 -8.55 -23.60
C LYS A 89 5.41 -7.29 -22.74
N ALA A 90 4.36 -6.90 -22.02
CA ALA A 90 4.39 -5.76 -21.11
C ALA A 90 4.87 -6.12 -19.69
N ASP A 91 5.14 -7.41 -19.44
CA ASP A 91 5.58 -7.90 -18.12
C ASP A 91 6.81 -7.17 -17.57
N ASP A 92 7.82 -6.97 -18.42
CA ASP A 92 9.03 -6.27 -18.01
C ASP A 92 8.78 -4.78 -17.77
N GLY A 93 7.92 -4.15 -18.58
CA GLY A 93 7.48 -2.78 -18.35
C GLY A 93 6.76 -2.61 -17.02
N VAL A 94 5.89 -3.56 -16.64
CA VAL A 94 5.21 -3.53 -15.34
C VAL A 94 6.20 -3.72 -14.19
N LYS A 95 7.18 -4.63 -14.31
CA LYS A 95 8.24 -4.79 -13.30
C LYS A 95 9.04 -3.51 -13.10
N GLU A 96 9.42 -2.86 -14.19
CA GLU A 96 10.16 -1.59 -14.15
C GLU A 96 9.33 -0.48 -13.49
N LEU A 97 8.03 -0.38 -13.79
CA LEU A 97 7.12 0.56 -13.15
C LEU A 97 7.07 0.33 -11.63
N VAL A 98 6.87 -0.92 -11.20
CA VAL A 98 6.85 -1.31 -9.78
C VAL A 98 8.17 -0.98 -9.09
N HIS A 99 9.31 -1.29 -9.73
CA HIS A 99 10.63 -0.99 -9.21
C HIS A 99 10.86 0.51 -9.03
N THR A 100 10.48 1.32 -10.02
CA THR A 100 10.62 2.78 -9.96
C THR A 100 9.67 3.37 -8.91
N ALA A 101 8.44 2.90 -8.83
CA ALA A 101 7.47 3.31 -7.81
C ALA A 101 7.95 3.02 -6.39
N ALA A 102 8.61 1.88 -6.16
CA ALA A 102 9.21 1.54 -4.87
C ALA A 102 10.28 2.54 -4.41
N GLN A 103 10.93 3.24 -5.34
CA GLN A 103 11.90 4.29 -5.03
C GLN A 103 11.24 5.65 -4.82
N ILE A 104 10.10 5.93 -5.48
CA ILE A 104 9.31 7.16 -5.32
C ILE A 104 8.57 7.16 -3.99
N ASP A 105 8.01 6.04 -3.60
CA ASP A 105 7.16 5.88 -2.41
C ASP A 105 7.77 6.52 -1.14
N PRO A 106 8.98 6.15 -0.71
CA PRO A 106 9.60 6.74 0.46
C PRO A 106 9.89 8.24 0.32
N LEU A 107 10.08 8.76 -0.90
CA LEU A 107 10.29 10.19 -1.11
C LEU A 107 9.01 10.99 -0.85
N VAL A 108 7.86 10.50 -1.30
CA VAL A 108 6.56 11.16 -1.10
C VAL A 108 6.28 11.34 0.40
N TYR A 109 6.52 10.30 1.20
CA TYR A 109 6.18 10.33 2.63
C TYR A 109 7.28 10.97 3.49
N SER A 110 8.57 10.67 3.23
CA SER A 110 9.67 11.20 4.06
C SER A 110 9.88 12.70 3.89
N LEU A 111 9.55 13.28 2.74
CA LEU A 111 9.69 14.69 2.46
C LEU A 111 8.46 15.52 2.91
N GLN A 112 7.44 14.87 3.47
CA GLN A 112 6.19 15.53 3.95
C GLN A 112 5.59 16.45 2.88
N LEU A 113 5.46 15.92 1.67
CA LEU A 113 4.91 16.69 0.55
C LEU A 113 3.44 17.05 0.81
N ASN A 114 2.94 18.07 0.12
CA ASN A 114 1.58 18.54 0.32
C ASN A 114 0.52 17.49 -0.02
N THR A 115 -0.68 17.64 0.55
CA THR A 115 -1.81 16.71 0.42
C THR A 115 -2.19 16.42 -1.04
N GLN A 116 -2.08 17.42 -1.93
CA GLN A 116 -2.36 17.22 -3.36
C GLN A 116 -1.39 16.21 -3.98
N THR A 117 -0.08 16.36 -3.73
CA THR A 117 0.95 15.45 -4.26
C THR A 117 0.77 14.05 -3.70
N THR A 118 0.53 13.95 -2.39
CA THR A 118 0.31 12.65 -1.73
C THR A 118 -0.94 11.96 -2.28
N GLY A 119 -2.06 12.69 -2.43
CA GLY A 119 -3.30 12.12 -2.98
C GLY A 119 -3.17 11.66 -4.44
N GLN A 120 -2.43 12.39 -5.27
CA GLN A 120 -2.13 11.96 -6.63
C GLN A 120 -1.24 10.71 -6.64
N TRP A 121 -0.26 10.63 -5.74
CA TRP A 121 0.57 9.43 -5.60
C TRP A 121 -0.26 8.21 -5.16
N GLU A 122 -1.16 8.35 -4.20
CA GLU A 122 -2.03 7.26 -3.76
C GLU A 122 -2.89 6.71 -4.89
N LYS A 123 -3.40 7.59 -5.77
CA LYS A 123 -4.14 7.16 -6.96
C LYS A 123 -3.26 6.31 -7.88
N VAL A 124 -2.08 6.81 -8.24
CA VAL A 124 -1.10 6.11 -9.09
C VAL A 124 -0.69 4.76 -8.46
N ARG A 125 -0.45 4.73 -7.14
CA ARG A 125 -0.15 3.48 -6.40
C ARG A 125 -1.26 2.46 -6.52
N GLY A 126 -2.51 2.89 -6.31
CA GLY A 126 -3.66 1.99 -6.38
C GLY A 126 -3.84 1.35 -7.75
N GLU A 127 -3.62 2.11 -8.82
CA GLU A 127 -3.67 1.62 -10.19
C GLU A 127 -2.52 0.67 -10.50
N LEU A 128 -1.30 1.03 -10.08
CA LEU A 128 -0.12 0.21 -10.27
C LEU A 128 -0.22 -1.10 -9.48
N HIS A 129 -0.79 -1.06 -8.26
CA HIS A 129 -1.07 -2.26 -7.47
C HIS A 129 -1.95 -3.25 -8.23
N GLN A 130 -3.08 -2.77 -8.79
CA GLN A 130 -3.98 -3.62 -9.57
C GLN A 130 -3.28 -4.18 -10.82
N LEU A 131 -2.44 -3.38 -11.46
CA LEU A 131 -1.68 -3.80 -12.63
C LEU A 131 -0.62 -4.86 -12.25
N ALA A 132 0.11 -4.65 -11.15
CA ALA A 132 1.09 -5.61 -10.63
C ALA A 132 0.44 -6.96 -10.30
N GLN A 133 -0.74 -6.94 -9.66
CA GLN A 133 -1.52 -8.16 -9.39
C GLN A 133 -1.92 -8.88 -10.68
N ALA A 134 -2.36 -8.15 -11.72
CA ALA A 134 -2.75 -8.74 -13.00
C ALA A 134 -1.58 -9.46 -13.69
N TYR A 135 -0.37 -8.98 -13.49
CA TYR A 135 0.86 -9.56 -14.03
C TYR A 135 1.61 -10.49 -13.07
N GLY A 136 1.10 -10.67 -11.84
CA GLY A 136 1.78 -11.49 -10.82
C GLY A 136 3.15 -10.93 -10.41
N VAL A 137 3.33 -9.62 -10.51
CA VAL A 137 4.57 -8.93 -10.09
C VAL A 137 4.51 -8.66 -8.59
N PRO A 138 5.51 -9.14 -7.81
CA PRO A 138 5.58 -8.84 -6.38
C PRO A 138 5.78 -7.33 -6.14
N GLU A 139 4.96 -6.76 -5.27
CA GLU A 139 4.98 -5.33 -4.99
C GLU A 139 4.85 -5.03 -3.48
N PRO A 140 5.84 -5.43 -2.67
CA PRO A 140 5.78 -5.33 -1.22
C PRO A 140 5.57 -3.89 -0.71
N TYR A 141 5.89 -2.89 -1.54
CA TYR A 141 5.75 -1.47 -1.20
C TYR A 141 4.45 -0.84 -1.69
N LEU A 142 3.76 -1.51 -2.63
CA LEU A 142 2.50 -1.01 -3.20
C LEU A 142 1.27 -1.71 -2.61
N ALA A 143 1.47 -2.70 -1.74
CA ALA A 143 0.37 -3.33 -1.03
C ALA A 143 -0.55 -2.24 -0.46
N PRO A 144 -1.89 -2.30 -0.68
CA PRO A 144 -2.77 -1.22 -0.28
C PRO A 144 -2.55 -0.96 1.21
N GLN A 145 -2.04 0.19 1.50
CA GLN A 145 -2.31 0.85 2.76
C GLN A 145 -3.82 1.04 2.72
N VAL A 146 -4.56 0.15 3.38
CA VAL A 146 -6.02 0.05 3.49
C VAL A 146 -6.73 1.23 2.79
N SER A 147 -7.51 0.99 1.75
CA SER A 147 -8.03 1.94 0.76
C SER A 147 -8.11 3.40 1.23
N ALA A 148 -7.63 4.35 0.44
CA ALA A 148 -7.57 5.78 0.77
C ALA A 148 -8.93 6.38 1.22
N ALA A 149 -10.07 5.80 0.85
CA ALA A 149 -11.40 6.19 1.29
C ALA A 149 -11.74 5.71 2.72
N GLU A 150 -11.15 4.60 3.18
CA GLU A 150 -11.20 4.16 4.58
C GLU A 150 -10.07 4.78 5.41
N SER A 151 -8.92 5.03 4.80
CA SER A 151 -7.75 5.60 5.46
C SER A 151 -7.94 7.07 5.86
N THR A 152 -8.66 7.90 5.07
CA THR A 152 -8.90 9.31 5.42
C THR A 152 -9.91 9.50 6.55
N ARG A 153 -10.78 8.52 6.81
CA ARG A 153 -11.66 8.51 8.00
C ARG A 153 -11.04 7.82 9.20
N GLY A 154 -9.98 7.06 8.99
CA GLY A 154 -9.42 6.14 9.97
C GLY A 154 -7.98 6.40 10.41
N THR A 155 -7.25 7.37 9.84
CA THR A 155 -5.89 7.65 10.33
C THR A 155 -5.95 8.31 11.72
N CYS A 156 -5.03 7.91 12.58
CA CYS A 156 -4.93 8.49 13.91
C CYS A 156 -4.65 10.00 13.83
N LEU A 157 -3.83 10.43 12.85
CA LEU A 157 -3.57 11.84 12.58
C LEU A 157 -4.86 12.64 12.34
N ASN A 158 -5.78 12.09 11.53
CA ASN A 158 -7.04 12.78 11.22
C ASN A 158 -8.09 12.66 12.35
N ALA A 159 -8.05 11.56 13.10
CA ALA A 159 -9.01 11.32 14.17
C ALA A 159 -8.76 12.16 15.43
N VAL A 160 -7.48 12.35 15.81
CA VAL A 160 -7.10 13.00 17.09
C VAL A 160 -6.16 14.19 16.93
N GLY A 161 -5.81 14.56 15.68
CA GLY A 161 -4.92 15.67 15.38
C GLY A 161 -3.44 15.34 15.58
N ILE A 162 -2.57 16.28 15.14
CA ILE A 162 -1.12 16.05 15.01
C ILE A 162 -0.44 15.79 16.35
N GLU A 163 -0.80 16.51 17.41
CA GLU A 163 -0.16 16.41 18.71
C GLU A 163 -0.48 15.07 19.39
N ARG A 164 -1.77 14.69 19.44
CA ARG A 164 -2.18 13.44 20.06
C ARG A 164 -1.73 12.20 19.26
N SER A 165 -1.77 12.26 17.95
CA SER A 165 -1.26 11.17 17.11
C SER A 165 0.26 10.98 17.26
N ARG A 166 1.01 12.07 17.35
CA ARG A 166 2.46 12.04 17.60
C ARG A 166 2.80 11.46 18.98
N GLN A 167 2.00 11.80 20.00
CA GLN A 167 2.13 11.22 21.33
C GLN A 167 1.91 9.71 21.31
N LEU A 168 0.82 9.24 20.71
CA LEU A 168 0.50 7.80 20.59
C LEU A 168 1.59 7.04 19.84
N VAL A 169 2.12 7.59 18.76
CA VAL A 169 3.25 6.98 18.02
C VAL A 169 4.50 6.89 18.90
N ASN A 170 4.83 7.95 19.64
CA ASN A 170 5.99 7.95 20.55
C ASN A 170 5.84 6.92 21.68
N GLU A 171 4.66 6.82 22.29
CA GLU A 171 4.35 5.83 23.31
C GLU A 171 4.45 4.39 22.75
N CYS A 172 3.91 4.18 21.54
CA CYS A 172 4.01 2.92 20.83
C CYS A 172 5.47 2.50 20.60
N LEU A 173 6.30 3.41 20.10
CA LEU A 173 7.72 3.14 19.82
C LEU A 173 8.54 2.83 21.07
N GLN A 174 8.14 3.32 22.26
CA GLN A 174 8.83 3.05 23.53
C GLN A 174 8.57 1.63 24.03
N VAL A 175 7.42 1.04 23.73
CA VAL A 175 7.02 -0.29 24.23
C VAL A 175 7.01 -1.37 23.16
N SER A 176 7.18 -0.99 21.91
CA SER A 176 7.26 -1.92 20.79
C SER A 176 8.66 -1.84 20.16
N PRO A 177 9.61 -2.69 20.58
CA PRO A 177 10.98 -2.68 20.05
C PRO A 177 10.98 -3.15 18.60
N SER A 178 11.51 -2.35 17.73
CA SER A 178 11.74 -2.53 16.28
C SER A 178 10.58 -2.18 15.34
N THR A 179 10.94 -1.65 14.19
CA THR A 179 10.26 -1.44 12.91
C THR A 179 8.81 -1.93 12.77
N HIS A 180 7.93 -1.60 13.72
CA HIS A 180 6.57 -2.10 13.68
C HIS A 180 5.62 -1.20 12.87
N PRO A 181 4.97 -1.76 11.84
CA PRO A 181 3.92 -1.09 11.09
C PRO A 181 2.83 -0.42 11.95
N PRO A 182 2.42 -0.95 13.13
CA PRO A 182 1.39 -0.30 13.96
C PRO A 182 1.75 1.08 14.47
N CYS A 183 3.01 1.38 14.79
CA CYS A 183 3.44 2.66 15.38
C CYS A 183 3.58 3.77 14.34
N ASN A 184 2.52 4.04 13.59
CA ASN A 184 2.49 5.05 12.54
C ASN A 184 1.17 5.86 12.62
N ALA A 185 1.27 7.19 12.59
CA ALA A 185 0.11 8.10 12.64
C ALA A 185 -0.86 7.94 11.46
N GLN A 186 -0.45 7.29 10.37
CA GLN A 186 -1.31 6.94 9.23
C GLN A 186 -2.18 5.71 9.49
N ASN A 187 -1.90 4.94 10.52
CA ASN A 187 -2.76 3.84 10.94
C ASN A 187 -3.95 4.35 11.77
N ALA A 188 -4.97 3.52 11.94
CA ALA A 188 -6.04 3.80 12.88
C ALA A 188 -5.50 3.93 14.31
N CYS A 189 -6.01 4.87 15.12
CA CYS A 189 -5.59 5.01 16.51
C CYS A 189 -5.77 3.72 17.32
N SER A 190 -6.81 2.93 17.03
CA SER A 190 -7.03 1.63 17.67
C SER A 190 -5.84 0.69 17.47
N MET A 191 -5.29 0.61 16.26
CA MET A 191 -4.13 -0.24 15.97
C MET A 191 -2.89 0.19 16.77
N ILE A 192 -2.65 1.50 16.88
CA ILE A 192 -1.54 2.06 17.66
C ILE A 192 -1.76 1.76 19.15
N VAL A 193 -2.96 1.99 19.67
CA VAL A 193 -3.33 1.76 21.07
C VAL A 193 -3.26 0.28 21.43
N ASP A 194 -3.71 -0.62 20.56
CA ASP A 194 -3.63 -2.07 20.79
C ASP A 194 -2.17 -2.54 20.85
N GLU A 195 -1.29 -1.97 20.03
CA GLU A 195 0.15 -2.26 20.10
C GLU A 195 0.77 -1.71 21.38
N ILE A 196 0.38 -0.51 21.85
CA ILE A 196 0.80 0.04 23.16
C ILE A 196 0.38 -0.91 24.29
N LYS A 197 -0.90 -1.33 24.33
CA LYS A 197 -1.43 -2.28 25.31
C LYS A 197 -0.62 -3.58 25.31
N ARG A 198 -0.37 -4.12 24.11
CA ARG A 198 0.42 -5.35 23.96
C ARG A 198 1.82 -5.17 24.52
N GLY A 199 2.52 -4.10 24.13
CA GLY A 199 3.87 -3.78 24.58
C GLY A 199 3.94 -3.57 26.08
N CYS A 200 3.06 -2.75 26.65
CA CYS A 200 2.94 -2.51 28.09
C CYS A 200 2.66 -3.78 28.88
N GLY A 201 1.89 -4.72 28.32
CA GLY A 201 1.61 -6.02 28.94
C GLY A 201 2.78 -6.97 28.98
N LEU A 202 3.77 -6.82 28.10
CA LEU A 202 4.97 -7.63 28.03
C LEU A 202 6.08 -7.14 28.98
N ILE A 203 6.08 -5.85 29.33
CA ILE A 203 7.08 -5.24 30.22
C ILE A 203 6.65 -5.50 31.67
N ARG A 204 7.39 -6.37 32.38
CA ARG A 204 7.08 -6.75 33.78
C ARG A 204 7.64 -5.75 34.78
N GLU A 205 8.86 -5.24 34.54
CA GLU A 205 9.56 -4.28 35.40
C GLU A 205 10.07 -3.11 34.58
N GLY A 206 10.04 -1.88 35.12
CA GLY A 206 10.50 -0.68 34.43
C GLY A 206 9.59 -0.21 33.31
N ALA A 207 8.31 -0.60 33.30
CA ALA A 207 7.34 -0.10 32.32
C ALA A 207 7.22 1.43 32.40
N PRO A 208 7.17 2.12 31.23
CA PRO A 208 6.91 3.55 31.19
C PRO A 208 5.64 3.94 31.96
N GLY A 209 5.65 5.13 32.59
CA GLY A 209 4.53 5.59 33.43
C GLY A 209 3.17 5.60 32.72
N PHE A 210 3.16 5.92 31.41
CA PHE A 210 1.93 5.93 30.61
C PHE A 210 1.29 4.54 30.46
N CYS A 211 2.03 3.44 30.69
CA CYS A 211 1.45 2.10 30.61
C CYS A 211 0.31 1.85 31.60
N SER A 212 0.23 2.64 32.67
CA SER A 212 -0.88 2.59 33.64
C SER A 212 -2.21 3.03 33.02
N GLU A 213 -2.19 3.84 31.95
CA GLU A 213 -3.36 4.35 31.26
C GLU A 213 -3.95 3.33 30.24
N TYR A 214 -3.18 2.30 29.91
CA TYR A 214 -3.52 1.30 28.88
C TYR A 214 -3.82 -0.11 29.46
N ARG A 215 -3.85 -0.25 30.77
CA ARG A 215 -4.14 -1.51 31.49
C ARG A 215 -5.60 -1.70 31.79
#